data_e7571663418d8350736328d103317d0f
#
_entry.id   e7571663418d8350736328d103317d0f
#
_cell.length_a   1.000
_cell.length_b   1.000
_cell.length_c   1.000
_cell.angle_alpha   90.00
_cell.angle_beta   90.00
_cell.angle_gamma   90.00
#
_symmetry.space_group_name_H-M   'P 1'
#
loop_
_entity.id
_entity.type
_entity.pdbx_description
1 polymer ?
#
loop_
_entity_poly.entity_id
_entity_poly.type
_entity_poly.pdbx_seq_one_letter_code
_entity_poly.pdbx_strand_id
1 'polypeptide(L)'
;TTLGYGTNKTLYGPASRVGYKVSNPTPTLKCAQDNDKFTVNASNGNGALTYPVGLITADEIVYAGGMYGSSNTNSSFYLYTGKYYWALSPYRFDSSSAFEFDLHSDGDGYLGTYFVNYSSGVRPSVSLKPGIGMTGGGTGTAADPFIVN
;
A
#
# COMPACT_ATOMS: atom_id res chain seq x y z
N THR A 1 -4.39 14.33 16.59
CA THR A 1 -5.29 13.28 16.13
C THR A 1 -5.05 12.06 16.97
N THR A 2 -5.98 11.70 17.82
CA THR A 2 -5.86 10.50 18.64
C THR A 2 -5.96 9.30 17.71
N LEU A 3 -4.93 8.53 17.60
CA LEU A 3 -4.93 7.27 16.86
C LEU A 3 -5.92 6.32 17.51
N GLY A 4 -7.04 6.27 16.95
CA GLY A 4 -8.06 5.33 16.76
C GLY A 4 -8.37 4.22 17.74
N TYR A 5 -8.39 4.47 19.03
CA TYR A 5 -9.12 3.61 19.97
C TYR A 5 -10.33 4.37 20.51
N GLY A 6 -11.24 4.71 19.64
CA GLY A 6 -12.40 5.48 20.07
C GLY A 6 -13.68 4.90 19.58
N THR A 7 -14.76 5.27 20.23
CA THR A 7 -16.13 5.00 19.83
C THR A 7 -16.54 5.73 18.54
N ASN A 8 -15.66 6.55 17.99
CA ASN A 8 -15.91 7.41 16.84
C ASN A 8 -15.14 6.94 15.61
N LYS A 9 -15.73 7.14 14.46
CA LYS A 9 -15.11 6.88 13.17
C LYS A 9 -13.83 7.71 13.00
N THR A 10 -12.71 7.04 12.89
CA THR A 10 -11.41 7.67 12.64
C THR A 10 -10.94 7.28 11.25
N LEU A 11 -10.69 8.27 10.41
CA LEU A 11 -10.01 8.09 9.12
C LEU A 11 -8.53 8.36 9.30
N TYR A 12 -7.71 7.47 8.74
CA TYR A 12 -6.26 7.65 8.71
C TYR A 12 -5.84 8.51 7.51
N GLY A 13 -4.62 9.04 7.56
CA GLY A 13 -4.11 9.94 6.53
C GLY A 13 -4.27 9.44 5.08
N PRO A 14 -3.92 8.18 4.76
CA PRO A 14 -4.14 7.65 3.42
C PRO A 14 -5.60 7.71 2.95
N ALA A 15 -6.57 7.48 3.85
CA ALA A 15 -7.99 7.55 3.50
C ALA A 15 -8.41 8.94 2.99
N SER A 16 -7.81 10.00 3.54
CA SER A 16 -8.10 11.37 3.13
C SER A 16 -7.44 11.74 1.79
N ARG A 17 -6.33 11.10 1.46
CA ARG A 17 -5.58 11.40 0.24
C ARG A 17 -6.02 10.57 -0.96
N VAL A 18 -6.31 9.30 -0.75
CA VAL A 18 -6.51 8.33 -1.83
C VAL A 18 -7.73 7.42 -1.64
N GLY A 19 -8.56 7.64 -0.62
CA GLY A 19 -9.68 6.79 -0.26
C GLY A 19 -11.01 7.16 -0.93
N TYR A 20 -12.08 6.65 -0.37
CA TYR A 20 -13.44 6.82 -0.89
C TYR A 20 -13.84 8.29 -1.04
N LYS A 21 -14.45 8.63 -2.18
CA LYS A 21 -14.89 10.00 -2.55
C LYS A 21 -13.77 11.03 -2.72
N VAL A 22 -12.53 10.62 -2.80
CA VAL A 22 -11.45 11.53 -3.18
C VAL A 22 -11.43 11.66 -4.70
N SER A 23 -11.99 12.74 -5.21
CA SER A 23 -12.11 12.99 -6.67
C SER A 23 -10.76 13.29 -7.32
N ASN A 24 -9.85 13.91 -6.57
CA ASN A 24 -8.52 14.25 -7.01
C ASN A 24 -7.51 13.66 -6.00
N PRO A 25 -7.07 12.42 -6.19
CA PRO A 25 -6.11 11.81 -5.30
C PRO A 25 -4.79 12.58 -5.24
N THR A 26 -4.27 12.73 -4.03
CA THR A 26 -2.98 13.39 -3.78
C THR A 26 -2.04 12.44 -3.05
N PRO A 27 -1.60 11.36 -3.72
CA PRO A 27 -0.71 10.38 -3.10
C PRO A 27 0.63 11.00 -2.75
N THR A 28 1.27 10.49 -1.72
CA THR A 28 2.59 10.93 -1.29
C THR A 28 3.46 9.75 -0.88
N LEU A 29 4.74 9.80 -1.26
CA LEU A 29 5.75 8.85 -0.80
C LEU A 29 6.47 9.37 0.46
N LYS A 30 6.06 10.54 0.96
CA LYS A 30 6.65 11.14 2.17
C LYS A 30 5.80 10.80 3.38
N CYS A 31 6.42 10.20 4.38
CA CYS A 31 5.82 10.07 5.69
C CYS A 31 5.94 11.42 6.43
N ALA A 32 4.81 12.00 6.81
CA ALA A 32 4.77 13.30 7.51
C ALA A 32 5.16 13.19 8.99
N GLN A 33 5.10 12.00 9.55
CA GLN A 33 5.41 11.73 10.96
C GLN A 33 6.59 10.77 11.04
N ASP A 34 7.63 11.18 11.77
CA ASP A 34 8.83 10.35 11.91
C ASP A 34 8.55 9.00 12.58
N ASN A 35 7.60 8.97 13.49
CA ASN A 35 7.22 7.74 14.20
C ASN A 35 6.48 6.73 13.32
N ASP A 36 5.93 7.16 12.20
CA ASP A 36 5.16 6.30 11.29
C ASP A 36 6.01 5.77 10.12
N LYS A 37 7.29 6.13 10.08
CA LYS A 37 8.20 5.68 9.04
C LYS A 37 8.47 4.18 9.15
N PHE A 38 8.35 3.49 8.04
CA PHE A 38 8.84 2.13 7.89
C PHE A 38 10.35 2.20 7.62
N THR A 39 11.15 1.80 8.59
CA THR A 39 12.60 2.04 8.57
C THR A 39 13.39 0.89 9.17
N VAL A 40 14.65 0.82 8.83
CA VAL A 40 15.65 -0.06 9.46
C VAL A 40 16.46 0.66 10.54
N ASN A 41 16.15 1.93 10.80
CA ASN A 41 16.86 2.74 11.80
C ASN A 41 16.24 2.54 13.18
N ALA A 42 17.07 2.26 14.17
CA ALA A 42 16.62 2.04 15.55
C ALA A 42 16.03 3.31 16.22
N SER A 43 16.34 4.49 15.70
CA SER A 43 15.96 5.78 16.32
C SER A 43 14.70 6.41 15.73
N ASN A 44 14.19 5.90 14.62
CA ASN A 44 13.08 6.49 13.88
C ASN A 44 12.06 5.45 13.46
N GLY A 45 10.81 5.88 13.31
CA GLY A 45 9.74 5.05 12.79
C GLY A 45 9.43 3.85 13.68
N ASN A 46 9.20 2.73 13.05
CA ASN A 46 8.90 1.45 13.72
C ASN A 46 10.14 0.76 14.32
N GLY A 47 11.29 1.42 14.31
CA GLY A 47 12.55 0.88 14.81
C GLY A 47 13.29 -0.01 13.82
N ALA A 48 14.38 -0.61 14.28
CA ALA A 48 15.21 -1.48 13.45
C ALA A 48 14.47 -2.80 13.17
N LEU A 49 14.28 -3.09 11.90
CA LEU A 49 13.73 -4.35 11.44
C LEU A 49 14.87 -5.30 11.05
N THR A 50 14.80 -6.53 11.52
CA THR A 50 15.75 -7.58 11.11
C THR A 50 15.62 -7.86 9.61
N TYR A 51 14.40 -7.85 9.12
CA TYR A 51 14.09 -8.03 7.71
C TYR A 51 13.20 -6.87 7.25
N PRO A 52 13.74 -5.89 6.50
CA PRO A 52 12.99 -4.71 6.07
C PRO A 52 12.08 -5.03 4.88
N VAL A 53 11.14 -5.92 5.12
CA VAL A 53 10.14 -6.33 4.14
C VAL A 53 8.80 -5.79 4.60
N GLY A 54 8.14 -5.03 3.74
CA GLY A 54 6.82 -4.45 3.98
C GLY A 54 5.81 -4.91 2.96
N LEU A 55 4.72 -4.19 2.90
CA LEU A 55 3.73 -4.26 1.84
C LEU A 55 3.74 -2.93 1.07
N ILE A 56 3.21 -2.94 -0.14
CA ILE A 56 2.99 -1.71 -0.90
C ILE A 56 1.96 -0.83 -0.18
N THR A 57 2.16 0.47 -0.15
CA THR A 57 1.22 1.41 0.43
C THR A 57 0.09 1.77 -0.54
N ALA A 58 -1.05 2.24 -0.03
CA ALA A 58 -2.14 2.74 -0.87
C ALA A 58 -1.70 3.95 -1.72
N ASP A 59 -0.85 4.80 -1.18
CA ASP A 59 -0.27 5.94 -1.91
C ASP A 59 0.59 5.47 -3.09
N GLU A 60 1.43 4.45 -2.91
CA GLU A 60 2.23 3.85 -4.00
C GLU A 60 1.34 3.19 -5.06
N ILE A 61 0.27 2.51 -4.66
CA ILE A 61 -0.71 1.92 -5.59
C ILE A 61 -1.33 3.01 -6.47
N VAL A 62 -1.74 4.14 -5.87
CA VAL A 62 -2.31 5.26 -6.64
C VAL A 62 -1.26 5.95 -7.49
N TYR A 63 -0.03 6.08 -7.04
CA TYR A 63 1.09 6.56 -7.85
C TYR A 63 1.32 5.70 -9.09
N ALA A 64 1.12 4.39 -8.95
CA ALA A 64 1.22 3.43 -10.05
C ALA A 64 0.00 3.43 -10.98
N GLY A 65 -0.99 4.31 -10.75
CA GLY A 65 -2.19 4.44 -11.56
C GLY A 65 -3.43 3.75 -11.00
N GLY A 66 -3.35 3.20 -9.78
CA GLY A 66 -4.51 2.63 -9.09
C GLY A 66 -5.51 3.70 -8.67
N MET A 67 -6.79 3.34 -8.59
CA MET A 67 -7.86 4.22 -8.11
C MET A 67 -8.76 3.50 -7.12
N TYR A 68 -9.24 4.25 -6.14
CA TYR A 68 -10.18 3.72 -5.16
C TYR A 68 -11.57 3.50 -5.77
N GLY A 69 -12.09 2.28 -5.63
CA GLY A 69 -13.48 1.95 -5.98
C GLY A 69 -13.84 2.12 -7.45
N SER A 70 -12.92 2.57 -8.27
CA SER A 70 -13.09 2.61 -9.71
C SER A 70 -12.40 1.40 -10.28
N SER A 71 -13.15 0.60 -11.03
CA SER A 71 -12.53 -0.40 -11.86
C SER A 71 -11.47 0.31 -12.70
N ASN A 72 -10.23 0.08 -12.37
CA ASN A 72 -9.16 0.28 -13.31
C ASN A 72 -9.40 -0.77 -14.36
N THR A 73 -10.12 -0.41 -15.37
CA THR A 73 -10.50 -1.25 -16.50
C THR A 73 -9.30 -1.74 -17.27
N ASN A 74 -8.16 -1.74 -16.64
CA ASN A 74 -6.92 -2.05 -17.27
C ASN A 74 -6.35 -3.34 -16.68
N SER A 75 -6.70 -4.45 -17.31
CA SER A 75 -6.02 -5.73 -17.09
C SER A 75 -4.49 -5.64 -17.26
N SER A 76 -4.00 -4.52 -17.81
CA SER A 76 -2.59 -4.18 -17.94
C SER A 76 -2.02 -3.49 -16.70
N PHE A 77 -2.83 -3.18 -15.68
CA PHE A 77 -2.31 -2.63 -14.43
C PHE A 77 -1.44 -3.68 -13.74
N TYR A 78 -0.14 -3.44 -13.73
CA TYR A 78 0.86 -4.44 -13.34
C TYR A 78 0.75 -4.90 -11.87
N LEU A 79 0.08 -4.14 -11.02
CA LEU A 79 -0.22 -4.54 -9.64
C LEU A 79 -1.44 -5.46 -9.55
N TYR A 80 -2.25 -5.55 -10.61
CA TYR A 80 -3.37 -6.46 -10.68
C TYR A 80 -2.89 -7.90 -10.89
N THR A 81 -3.28 -8.77 -9.97
CA THR A 81 -2.83 -10.17 -9.98
C THR A 81 -3.97 -11.17 -10.07
N GLY A 82 -5.21 -10.69 -10.20
CA GLY A 82 -6.38 -11.53 -10.10
C GLY A 82 -6.61 -12.14 -8.72
N LYS A 83 -5.96 -11.58 -7.69
CA LYS A 83 -6.10 -12.01 -6.30
C LYS A 83 -6.18 -10.80 -5.39
N TYR A 84 -6.97 -10.91 -4.32
CA TYR A 84 -6.96 -9.92 -3.24
C TYR A 84 -5.64 -9.96 -2.49
N TYR A 85 -5.08 -8.81 -2.17
CA TYR A 85 -3.93 -8.72 -1.27
C TYR A 85 -3.92 -7.40 -0.49
N TRP A 86 -3.38 -7.47 0.72
CA TRP A 86 -3.27 -6.34 1.63
C TRP A 86 -2.27 -5.28 1.14
N ALA A 87 -2.64 -4.02 1.32
CA ALA A 87 -1.68 -2.92 1.32
C ALA A 87 -1.19 -2.66 2.77
N LEU A 88 -0.16 -1.83 2.93
CA LEU A 88 0.39 -1.45 4.24
C LEU A 88 -0.42 -0.34 4.92
N SER A 89 -1.27 0.34 4.20
CA SER A 89 -1.90 1.58 4.67
C SER A 89 -3.20 1.31 5.42
N PRO A 90 -3.33 1.78 6.67
CA PRO A 90 -4.60 1.73 7.38
C PRO A 90 -5.61 2.71 6.73
N TYR A 91 -6.87 2.28 6.68
CA TYR A 91 -7.94 3.10 6.11
C TYR A 91 -8.74 3.81 7.19
N ARG A 92 -9.41 3.06 8.04
CA ARG A 92 -10.26 3.62 9.10
C ARG A 92 -10.46 2.66 10.25
N PHE A 93 -10.88 3.22 11.38
CA PHE A 93 -11.52 2.48 12.46
C PHE A 93 -12.93 3.03 12.64
N ASP A 94 -13.93 2.17 12.77
CA ASP A 94 -15.28 2.60 13.12
C ASP A 94 -15.80 1.75 14.28
N SER A 95 -15.93 2.38 15.39
CA SER A 95 -16.45 1.88 16.68
C SER A 95 -16.17 0.43 17.08
N SER A 96 -16.09 -0.49 16.16
CA SER A 96 -15.91 -1.93 16.41
C SER A 96 -15.01 -2.63 15.38
N SER A 97 -14.72 -1.97 14.28
CA SER A 97 -14.03 -2.60 13.15
C SER A 97 -12.89 -1.74 12.63
N ALA A 98 -11.74 -2.38 12.43
CA ALA A 98 -10.62 -1.78 11.72
C ALA A 98 -10.64 -2.20 10.25
N PHE A 99 -10.27 -1.26 9.38
CA PHE A 99 -10.19 -1.46 7.95
C PHE A 99 -8.81 -1.07 7.46
N GLU A 100 -8.29 -1.86 6.57
CA GLU A 100 -7.05 -1.60 5.87
C GLU A 100 -7.31 -1.53 4.36
N PHE A 101 -6.43 -0.83 3.66
CA PHE A 101 -6.48 -0.85 2.20
C PHE A 101 -6.06 -2.22 1.68
N ASP A 102 -6.69 -2.61 0.59
CA ASP A 102 -6.33 -3.81 -0.17
C ASP A 102 -6.49 -3.58 -1.66
N LEU A 103 -5.89 -4.43 -2.46
CA LEU A 103 -6.16 -4.46 -3.89
C LEU A 103 -7.15 -5.58 -4.18
N HIS A 104 -8.25 -5.20 -4.79
CA HIS A 104 -9.34 -6.12 -5.12
C HIS A 104 -9.06 -6.89 -6.41
N SER A 105 -9.53 -8.13 -6.46
CA SER A 105 -9.46 -8.98 -7.63
C SER A 105 -10.72 -8.96 -8.48
N ASP A 106 -11.79 -8.35 -7.97
CA ASP A 106 -13.07 -8.28 -8.68
C ASP A 106 -12.96 -7.35 -9.88
N GLY A 107 -13.34 -7.87 -11.04
CA GLY A 107 -13.27 -7.10 -12.28
C GLY A 107 -11.83 -6.73 -12.62
N ASP A 108 -11.54 -5.44 -12.63
CA ASP A 108 -10.33 -4.87 -13.21
C ASP A 108 -9.28 -4.42 -12.18
N GLY A 109 -9.33 -4.91 -10.98
CA GLY A 109 -8.39 -4.60 -9.92
C GLY A 109 -8.44 -3.14 -9.47
N TYR A 110 -9.11 -2.83 -8.40
CA TYR A 110 -9.19 -1.49 -7.84
C TYR A 110 -8.64 -1.45 -6.42
N LEU A 111 -8.17 -0.29 -6.02
CA LEU A 111 -7.84 -0.03 -4.62
C LEU A 111 -9.14 -0.01 -3.81
N GLY A 112 -9.25 -0.88 -2.85
CA GLY A 112 -10.39 -1.01 -1.98
C GLY A 112 -10.01 -0.99 -0.51
N THR A 113 -10.93 -1.43 0.32
CA THR A 113 -10.69 -1.61 1.76
C THR A 113 -11.45 -2.79 2.28
N TYR A 114 -10.86 -3.51 3.20
CA TYR A 114 -11.51 -4.64 3.85
C TYR A 114 -11.26 -4.65 5.34
N PHE A 115 -12.06 -5.44 6.07
CA PHE A 115 -11.89 -5.62 7.50
C PHE A 115 -10.61 -6.41 7.80
N VAL A 116 -9.82 -5.96 8.76
CA VAL A 116 -8.54 -6.59 9.12
C VAL A 116 -8.66 -8.00 9.69
N ASN A 117 -9.87 -8.45 10.04
CA ASN A 117 -10.14 -9.80 10.54
C ASN A 117 -10.44 -10.82 9.41
N TYR A 118 -10.38 -10.40 8.16
CA TYR A 118 -10.48 -11.30 7.01
C TYR A 118 -9.10 -11.73 6.52
N SER A 119 -9.05 -12.84 5.83
CA SER A 119 -7.84 -13.32 5.17
C SER A 119 -7.73 -12.75 3.77
N SER A 120 -6.55 -12.24 3.44
CA SER A 120 -6.21 -11.78 2.09
C SER A 120 -4.77 -12.19 1.75
N GLY A 121 -4.39 -12.05 0.49
CA GLY A 121 -3.04 -12.35 0.05
C GLY A 121 -2.02 -11.38 0.64
N VAL A 122 -0.77 -11.81 0.68
CA VAL A 122 0.37 -11.00 1.06
C VAL A 122 1.33 -10.89 -0.12
N ARG A 123 1.67 -9.67 -0.53
CA ARG A 123 2.69 -9.37 -1.53
C ARG A 123 3.80 -8.56 -0.90
N PRO A 124 4.91 -9.21 -0.55
CA PRO A 124 6.05 -8.53 0.06
C PRO A 124 6.61 -7.45 -0.88
N SER A 125 6.95 -6.30 -0.30
CA SER A 125 7.63 -5.20 -0.97
C SER A 125 8.92 -4.88 -0.24
N VAL A 126 9.95 -4.55 -0.99
CA VAL A 126 11.26 -4.12 -0.45
C VAL A 126 11.70 -2.85 -1.14
N SER A 127 12.35 -1.97 -0.40
CA SER A 127 13.03 -0.81 -0.97
C SER A 127 14.47 -1.17 -1.30
N LEU A 128 14.88 -0.86 -2.51
CA LEU A 128 16.29 -1.01 -2.90
C LEU A 128 17.13 0.11 -2.25
N LYS A 129 18.36 -0.23 -1.88
CA LYS A 129 19.31 0.78 -1.36
C LYS A 129 19.63 1.80 -2.45
N PRO A 130 19.90 3.06 -2.08
CA PRO A 130 20.41 4.04 -3.02
C PRO A 130 21.68 3.52 -3.73
N GLY A 131 21.77 3.74 -5.02
CA GLY A 131 22.90 3.28 -5.83
C GLY A 131 22.76 1.87 -6.41
N ILE A 132 21.73 1.13 -6.04
CA ILE A 132 21.39 -0.09 -6.76
C ILE A 132 20.95 0.29 -8.17
N GLY A 133 21.62 -0.24 -9.17
CA GLY A 133 21.30 -0.09 -10.58
C GLY A 133 20.64 -1.31 -11.17
N MET A 134 20.00 -1.15 -12.30
CA MET A 134 19.61 -2.28 -13.14
C MET A 134 20.80 -2.69 -14.02
N THR A 135 21.13 -3.96 -14.05
CA THR A 135 22.26 -4.46 -14.84
C THR A 135 21.95 -4.58 -16.32
N GLY A 136 20.73 -4.19 -16.71
CA GLY A 136 20.22 -4.33 -18.07
C GLY A 136 19.76 -5.77 -18.34
N GLY A 137 18.51 -5.91 -18.63
CA GLY A 137 17.84 -7.20 -18.83
C GLY A 137 16.56 -7.29 -18.02
N GLY A 138 15.72 -8.20 -18.45
CA GLY A 138 14.40 -8.37 -17.88
C GLY A 138 13.35 -7.37 -18.41
N THR A 139 12.15 -7.85 -18.54
CA THR A 139 10.96 -7.05 -18.94
C THR A 139 10.06 -6.73 -17.75
N GLY A 140 10.46 -7.11 -16.53
CA GLY A 140 9.69 -6.93 -15.31
C GLY A 140 8.54 -7.91 -15.14
N THR A 141 8.50 -8.97 -15.93
CA THR A 141 7.51 -10.04 -15.78
C THR A 141 8.02 -11.12 -14.82
N ALA A 142 7.11 -11.97 -14.33
CA ALA A 142 7.51 -13.09 -13.47
C ALA A 142 8.44 -14.10 -14.18
N ALA A 143 8.32 -14.24 -15.50
CA ALA A 143 9.18 -15.10 -16.31
C ALA A 143 10.51 -14.44 -16.70
N ASP A 144 10.58 -13.12 -16.66
CA ASP A 144 11.73 -12.33 -17.07
C ASP A 144 11.84 -11.08 -16.14
N PRO A 145 12.23 -11.28 -14.87
CA PRO A 145 12.30 -10.19 -13.90
C PRO A 145 13.46 -9.24 -14.19
N PHE A 146 13.33 -8.00 -13.75
CA PHE A 146 14.45 -7.07 -13.76
C PHE A 146 15.59 -7.58 -12.89
N ILE A 147 16.81 -7.49 -13.39
CA ILE A 147 18.01 -7.87 -12.66
C ILE A 147 18.64 -6.62 -12.06
N VAL A 148 18.87 -6.65 -10.77
CA VAL A 148 19.51 -5.57 -10.00
C VAL A 148 20.87 -6.01 -9.47
N ASN A 149 21.83 -5.10 -9.32
CA ASN A 149 23.18 -5.34 -8.80
C ASN A 149 23.41 -4.71 -7.43
#